data_4ef2ddf9c04fdd47bb7d5174035039cf
#
_entry.id   4ef2ddf9c04fdd47bb7d5174035039cf
#
_cell.length_a   1.000
_cell.length_b   1.000
_cell.length_c   1.000
_cell.angle_alpha   90.00
_cell.angle_beta   90.00
_cell.angle_gamma   90.00
#
_symmetry.space_group_name_H-M   'P 1'
#
loop_
_entity.id
_entity.type
_entity.pdbx_description
1 polymer ?
#
loop_
_entity_poly.entity_id
_entity_poly.type
_entity_poly.pdbx_seq_one_letter_code
_entity_poly.pdbx_strand_id
1 'polypeptide(L)'
;SLEPADIESLINRALEDPLGFNGAAVIDEDARAHLAAVSGGDARRSLTSLEAAAAIAFSEHEQVESPDENAESGGEVNPREPVRITLAHAQEAVDRAAVRYDKGGDQHYDVISAFIKSIRGSDADAAVHYLARMLEGGEDPRFVARRIMIAASEDIGLADPQALQVATAAAQSVALVGMPEARIILSQAVIYCALAPKSNAAYVAINKAIADVRYGLSGQVPAHLRDAHYAAAANLGHGDGYIYAHDEPGHVAAQQYLPDTLRDKVYYEPTQYGFERTLAERRERIREILNRADS
;
A
#
# COMPACT_ATOMS: atom_id res chain seq x y z
N SER A 1 -32.21 10.55 8.90
CA SER A 1 -31.51 10.06 10.08
C SER A 1 -32.46 9.88 11.22
N LEU A 2 -32.25 8.89 12.05
CA LEU A 2 -33.03 8.65 13.28
C LEU A 2 -32.70 9.71 14.33
N GLU A 3 -33.65 10.00 15.21
CA GLU A 3 -33.37 10.84 16.36
C GLU A 3 -32.58 10.06 17.44
N PRO A 4 -31.82 10.73 18.34
CA PRO A 4 -31.05 10.05 19.39
C PRO A 4 -31.88 9.05 20.21
N ALA A 5 -33.13 9.39 20.55
CA ALA A 5 -34.04 8.50 21.30
C ALA A 5 -34.40 7.22 20.54
N ASP A 6 -34.50 7.27 19.21
CA ASP A 6 -34.74 6.10 18.38
C ASP A 6 -33.52 5.17 18.39
N ILE A 7 -32.31 5.76 18.36
CA ILE A 7 -31.04 5.01 18.43
C ILE A 7 -30.89 4.35 19.80
N GLU A 8 -31.18 5.05 20.90
CA GLU A 8 -31.17 4.45 22.25
C GLU A 8 -32.14 3.28 22.37
N SER A 9 -33.34 3.42 21.80
CA SER A 9 -34.34 2.34 21.75
C SER A 9 -33.79 1.14 20.94
N LEU A 10 -33.08 1.38 19.85
CA LEU A 10 -32.47 0.34 19.04
C LEU A 10 -31.36 -0.40 19.82
N ILE A 11 -30.53 0.33 20.54
CA ILE A 11 -29.46 -0.23 21.41
C ILE A 11 -30.07 -1.13 22.47
N ASN A 12 -31.10 -0.66 23.18
CA ASN A 12 -31.80 -1.43 24.23
C ASN A 12 -32.39 -2.72 23.65
N ARG A 13 -33.03 -2.61 22.49
CA ARG A 13 -33.58 -3.79 21.80
C ARG A 13 -32.48 -4.81 21.44
N ALA A 14 -31.32 -4.37 20.94
CA ALA A 14 -30.23 -5.25 20.60
C ALA A 14 -29.64 -6.00 21.82
N LEU A 15 -29.66 -5.37 23.00
CA LEU A 15 -29.21 -6.01 24.24
C LEU A 15 -30.21 -7.07 24.74
N GLU A 16 -31.48 -6.88 24.52
CA GLU A 16 -32.56 -7.78 25.00
C GLU A 16 -32.91 -8.89 23.99
N ASP A 17 -32.81 -8.63 22.69
CA ASP A 17 -33.25 -9.53 21.61
C ASP A 17 -32.48 -10.85 21.64
N PRO A 18 -33.16 -12.02 21.54
CA PRO A 18 -32.54 -13.33 21.47
C PRO A 18 -31.57 -13.51 20.26
N LEU A 19 -31.75 -12.73 19.20
CA LEU A 19 -30.83 -12.70 18.04
C LEU A 19 -29.69 -11.70 18.24
N GLY A 20 -29.73 -10.88 19.31
CA GLY A 20 -28.68 -9.96 19.72
C GLY A 20 -27.88 -10.52 20.91
N PHE A 21 -27.76 -9.72 21.97
CA PHE A 21 -27.02 -10.11 23.18
C PHE A 21 -27.82 -11.00 24.14
N ASN A 22 -29.11 -11.15 23.94
CA ASN A 22 -30.01 -11.99 24.76
C ASN A 22 -29.84 -11.77 26.28
N GLY A 23 -29.69 -10.51 26.69
CA GLY A 23 -29.48 -10.14 28.08
C GLY A 23 -28.10 -10.44 28.67
N ALA A 24 -27.15 -10.92 27.87
CA ALA A 24 -25.79 -11.21 28.32
C ALA A 24 -24.95 -9.94 28.61
N ALA A 25 -25.39 -8.78 28.17
CA ALA A 25 -24.75 -7.50 28.44
C ALA A 25 -25.79 -6.43 28.87
N VAL A 26 -25.33 -5.49 29.69
CA VAL A 26 -26.06 -4.27 30.08
C VAL A 26 -25.18 -3.06 29.77
N ILE A 27 -25.79 -1.91 29.49
CA ILE A 27 -25.07 -0.69 29.14
C ILE A 27 -25.40 0.43 30.13
N ASP A 28 -24.39 1.20 30.53
CA ASP A 28 -24.57 2.40 31.34
C ASP A 28 -25.31 3.51 30.56
N GLU A 29 -26.05 4.35 31.22
CA GLU A 29 -26.86 5.40 30.60
C GLU A 29 -25.98 6.40 29.81
N ASP A 30 -24.86 6.80 30.35
CA ASP A 30 -23.87 7.68 29.70
C ASP A 30 -23.18 7.02 28.48
N ALA A 31 -22.88 5.72 28.55
CA ALA A 31 -22.34 4.93 27.44
C ALA A 31 -23.37 4.85 26.28
N ARG A 32 -24.63 4.59 26.60
CA ARG A 32 -25.74 4.53 25.62
C ARG A 32 -25.96 5.88 24.95
N ALA A 33 -26.04 6.96 25.74
CA ALA A 33 -26.15 8.31 25.22
C ALA A 33 -24.96 8.70 24.30
N HIS A 34 -23.76 8.31 24.69
CA HIS A 34 -22.56 8.53 23.89
C HIS A 34 -22.63 7.82 22.52
N LEU A 35 -22.95 6.52 22.49
CA LEU A 35 -23.12 5.76 21.24
C LEU A 35 -24.23 6.35 20.35
N ALA A 36 -25.36 6.78 20.95
CA ALA A 36 -26.44 7.43 20.21
C ALA A 36 -25.98 8.75 19.57
N ALA A 37 -25.28 9.60 20.33
CA ALA A 37 -24.81 10.89 19.85
C ALA A 37 -23.77 10.74 18.69
N VAL A 38 -22.80 9.83 18.83
CA VAL A 38 -21.73 9.64 17.85
C VAL A 38 -22.19 8.94 16.58
N SER A 39 -23.31 8.18 16.65
CA SER A 39 -23.88 7.51 15.47
C SER A 39 -24.44 8.50 14.43
N GLY A 40 -24.76 9.74 14.82
CA GLY A 40 -25.33 10.75 13.92
C GLY A 40 -26.67 10.32 13.31
N GLY A 41 -27.45 9.47 14.00
CA GLY A 41 -28.72 8.94 13.53
C GLY A 41 -28.62 7.76 12.54
N ASP A 42 -27.44 7.13 12.44
CA ASP A 42 -27.20 5.92 11.64
C ASP A 42 -27.33 4.67 12.54
N ALA A 43 -28.43 3.90 12.33
CA ALA A 43 -28.72 2.68 13.05
C ALA A 43 -27.61 1.61 12.93
N ARG A 44 -27.03 1.43 11.74
CA ARG A 44 -25.99 0.43 11.49
C ARG A 44 -24.72 0.80 12.24
N ARG A 45 -24.35 2.07 12.20
CA ARG A 45 -23.17 2.58 12.91
C ARG A 45 -23.32 2.41 14.42
N SER A 46 -24.50 2.70 14.97
CA SER A 46 -24.73 2.54 16.41
C SER A 46 -24.63 1.08 16.87
N LEU A 47 -25.22 0.14 16.12
CA LEU A 47 -25.13 -1.29 16.44
C LEU A 47 -23.70 -1.85 16.29
N THR A 48 -22.96 -1.45 15.26
CA THR A 48 -21.55 -1.85 15.10
C THR A 48 -20.68 -1.33 16.26
N SER A 49 -20.93 -0.10 16.71
CA SER A 49 -20.23 0.48 17.87
C SER A 49 -20.62 -0.22 19.18
N LEU A 50 -21.87 -0.62 19.33
CA LEU A 50 -22.34 -1.41 20.48
C LEU A 50 -21.68 -2.79 20.50
N GLU A 51 -21.61 -3.50 19.36
CA GLU A 51 -20.94 -4.80 19.26
C GLU A 51 -19.45 -4.69 19.64
N ALA A 52 -18.77 -3.64 19.18
CA ALA A 52 -17.38 -3.41 19.52
C ALA A 52 -17.18 -3.10 21.01
N ALA A 53 -18.04 -2.27 21.60
CA ALA A 53 -17.99 -1.95 23.04
C ALA A 53 -18.27 -3.19 23.91
N ALA A 54 -19.23 -4.01 23.51
CA ALA A 54 -19.51 -5.28 24.18
C ALA A 54 -18.32 -6.25 24.09
N ALA A 55 -17.69 -6.39 22.92
CA ALA A 55 -16.53 -7.25 22.75
C ALA A 55 -15.35 -6.85 23.67
N ILE A 56 -15.13 -5.54 23.85
CA ILE A 56 -14.13 -5.03 24.80
C ILE A 56 -14.50 -5.41 26.22
N ALA A 57 -15.75 -5.15 26.62
CA ALA A 57 -16.24 -5.45 27.97
C ALA A 57 -16.19 -6.96 28.30
N PHE A 58 -16.55 -7.83 27.34
CA PHE A 58 -16.46 -9.29 27.50
C PHE A 58 -15.00 -9.74 27.65
N SER A 59 -14.08 -9.19 26.86
CA SER A 59 -12.65 -9.55 26.94
C SER A 59 -12.03 -9.15 28.28
N GLU A 60 -12.40 -7.99 28.83
CA GLU A 60 -11.92 -7.57 30.15
C GLU A 60 -12.52 -8.44 31.28
N HIS A 61 -13.79 -8.83 31.15
CA HIS A 61 -14.46 -9.68 32.11
C HIS A 61 -13.83 -11.09 32.17
N GLU A 62 -13.50 -11.68 31.02
CA GLU A 62 -12.80 -12.98 30.95
C GLU A 62 -11.39 -12.93 31.54
N GLN A 63 -10.66 -11.81 31.43
CA GLN A 63 -9.32 -11.65 32.02
C GLN A 63 -9.35 -11.51 33.55
N VAL A 64 -10.44 -11.01 34.11
CA VAL A 64 -10.63 -10.87 35.56
C VAL A 64 -11.08 -12.20 36.18
N GLU A 65 -11.79 -13.04 35.45
CA GLU A 65 -12.29 -14.34 35.90
C GLU A 65 -11.30 -15.51 35.74
N SER A 66 -10.05 -15.30 35.29
CA SER A 66 -9.03 -16.33 35.23
C SER A 66 -8.42 -16.53 36.62
N PRO A 67 -8.91 -17.47 37.48
CA PRO A 67 -8.33 -17.74 38.77
C PRO A 67 -7.33 -18.89 38.67
N ASP A 68 -6.39 -18.89 39.62
CA ASP A 68 -5.45 -20.00 39.94
C ASP A 68 -6.06 -21.40 39.71
N GLU A 69 -5.32 -22.23 39.01
CA GLU A 69 -5.61 -23.67 38.85
C GLU A 69 -5.56 -24.42 40.19
N ASN A 70 -6.47 -24.22 41.10
CA ASN A 70 -6.70 -25.09 42.25
C ASN A 70 -7.98 -24.75 43.02
N ALA A 71 -9.15 -25.03 42.42
CA ALA A 71 -10.39 -25.13 43.19
C ALA A 71 -11.29 -26.22 42.57
N GLU A 72 -11.15 -27.47 43.10
CA GLU A 72 -12.21 -28.48 43.01
C GLU A 72 -13.42 -28.02 43.83
N SER A 73 -14.54 -27.73 43.19
CA SER A 73 -15.86 -28.00 43.77
C SER A 73 -16.94 -27.85 42.71
N GLY A 74 -17.72 -28.93 42.53
CA GLY A 74 -18.97 -28.93 41.79
C GLY A 74 -19.99 -27.97 42.46
N GLY A 75 -20.32 -26.89 41.78
CA GLY A 75 -21.35 -25.95 42.17
C GLY A 75 -22.24 -25.67 40.96
N GLU A 76 -23.55 -25.61 41.18
CA GLU A 76 -24.58 -25.23 40.18
C GLU A 76 -24.16 -24.01 39.41
N VAL A 77 -24.34 -24.07 38.07
CA VAL A 77 -24.10 -22.94 37.14
C VAL A 77 -25.10 -21.83 37.50
N ASN A 78 -24.64 -20.86 38.28
CA ASN A 78 -25.35 -19.62 38.49
C ASN A 78 -25.49 -18.90 37.18
N PRO A 79 -26.64 -18.33 36.78
CA PRO A 79 -26.72 -17.49 35.57
C PRO A 79 -25.69 -16.37 35.74
N ARG A 80 -24.69 -16.32 34.84
CA ARG A 80 -23.63 -15.30 34.86
C ARG A 80 -24.28 -13.90 34.89
N GLU A 81 -23.83 -13.04 35.79
CA GLU A 81 -24.25 -11.64 35.78
C GLU A 81 -23.94 -11.02 34.40
N PRO A 82 -24.88 -10.20 33.87
CA PRO A 82 -24.64 -9.59 32.55
C PRO A 82 -23.42 -8.68 32.58
N VAL A 83 -22.59 -8.75 31.54
CA VAL A 83 -21.40 -7.94 31.43
C VAL A 83 -21.75 -6.48 31.24
N ARG A 84 -21.16 -5.60 32.03
CA ARG A 84 -21.46 -4.15 32.03
C ARG A 84 -20.62 -3.40 31.02
N ILE A 85 -21.27 -2.75 30.05
CA ILE A 85 -20.67 -1.86 29.08
C ILE A 85 -20.64 -0.45 29.66
N THR A 86 -19.44 0.05 29.97
CA THR A 86 -19.19 1.37 30.53
C THR A 86 -18.95 2.42 29.47
N LEU A 87 -18.94 3.71 29.86
CA LEU A 87 -18.58 4.81 28.96
C LEU A 87 -17.16 4.64 28.38
N ALA A 88 -16.22 4.12 29.15
CA ALA A 88 -14.87 3.85 28.68
C ALA A 88 -14.87 2.84 27.52
N HIS A 89 -15.62 1.74 27.63
CA HIS A 89 -15.77 0.76 26.56
C HIS A 89 -16.43 1.37 25.32
N ALA A 90 -17.45 2.23 25.50
CA ALA A 90 -18.10 2.92 24.40
C ALA A 90 -17.18 3.90 23.68
N GLN A 91 -16.37 4.67 24.41
CA GLN A 91 -15.38 5.60 23.83
C GLN A 91 -14.29 4.84 23.08
N GLU A 92 -13.72 3.83 23.68
CA GLU A 92 -12.71 3.00 23.01
C GLU A 92 -13.24 2.32 21.73
N ALA A 93 -14.48 1.82 21.78
CA ALA A 93 -15.13 1.23 20.61
C ALA A 93 -15.34 2.25 19.49
N VAL A 94 -15.75 3.48 19.82
CA VAL A 94 -15.94 4.58 18.88
C VAL A 94 -14.61 5.00 18.27
N ASP A 95 -13.55 5.11 19.06
CA ASP A 95 -12.21 5.45 18.57
C ASP A 95 -11.67 4.35 17.64
N ARG A 96 -11.83 3.08 18.00
CA ARG A 96 -11.49 1.94 17.12
C ARG A 96 -12.37 1.89 15.87
N ALA A 97 -13.67 2.22 15.97
CA ALA A 97 -14.58 2.25 14.84
C ALA A 97 -14.33 3.45 13.91
N ALA A 98 -13.94 4.61 14.45
CA ALA A 98 -13.53 5.76 13.64
C ALA A 98 -12.32 5.41 12.74
N VAL A 99 -11.39 4.62 13.24
CA VAL A 99 -10.27 4.08 12.45
C VAL A 99 -10.74 3.06 11.40
N ARG A 100 -11.78 2.24 11.70
CA ARG A 100 -12.31 1.20 10.79
C ARG A 100 -13.33 1.70 9.76
N TYR A 101 -14.08 2.75 10.07
CA TYR A 101 -15.25 3.13 9.28
C TYR A 101 -14.91 3.87 7.98
N ASP A 102 -13.66 4.30 7.81
CA ASP A 102 -13.26 5.16 6.71
C ASP A 102 -12.75 4.42 5.45
N LYS A 103 -13.04 3.11 5.30
CA LYS A 103 -12.66 2.32 4.11
C LYS A 103 -13.25 2.79 2.77
N GLY A 104 -14.19 3.72 2.78
CA GLY A 104 -14.88 4.22 1.59
C GLY A 104 -14.99 5.73 1.48
N GLY A 105 -14.43 6.50 2.40
CA GLY A 105 -14.50 7.96 2.45
C GLY A 105 -13.22 8.66 1.99
N ASP A 106 -13.28 9.97 1.84
CA ASP A 106 -12.15 10.82 1.44
C ASP A 106 -10.92 10.66 2.36
N GLN A 107 -11.12 10.40 3.66
CA GLN A 107 -10.04 10.19 4.62
C GLN A 107 -9.21 8.93 4.35
N HIS A 108 -9.82 7.85 3.81
CA HIS A 108 -9.08 6.65 3.42
C HIS A 108 -8.03 6.96 2.34
N TYR A 109 -8.46 7.70 1.30
CA TYR A 109 -7.54 8.14 0.25
C TYR A 109 -6.50 9.12 0.77
N ASP A 110 -6.84 9.97 1.74
CA ASP A 110 -5.92 10.91 2.38
C ASP A 110 -4.82 10.18 3.17
N VAL A 111 -5.15 9.13 3.93
CA VAL A 111 -4.17 8.33 4.68
C VAL A 111 -3.22 7.60 3.73
N ILE A 112 -3.73 6.96 2.66
CA ILE A 112 -2.89 6.32 1.63
C ILE A 112 -1.99 7.35 0.95
N SER A 113 -2.53 8.51 0.60
CA SER A 113 -1.79 9.61 -0.02
C SER A 113 -0.68 10.14 0.89
N ALA A 114 -0.99 10.34 2.19
CA ALA A 114 -0.03 10.76 3.19
C ALA A 114 1.07 9.70 3.39
N PHE A 115 0.71 8.42 3.43
CA PHE A 115 1.66 7.31 3.51
C PHE A 115 2.70 7.35 2.38
N ILE A 116 2.24 7.41 1.13
CA ILE A 116 3.13 7.46 -0.04
C ILE A 116 3.96 8.75 -0.04
N LYS A 117 3.35 9.90 0.29
CA LYS A 117 4.08 11.18 0.37
C LYS A 117 5.13 11.19 1.47
N SER A 118 4.91 10.49 2.59
CA SER A 118 5.90 10.35 3.66
C SER A 118 7.10 9.51 3.21
N ILE A 119 6.88 8.38 2.50
CA ILE A 119 7.96 7.59 1.90
C ILE A 119 8.74 8.45 0.89
N ARG A 120 8.04 9.14 -0.01
CA ARG A 120 8.63 10.03 -1.02
C ARG A 120 9.42 11.17 -0.38
N GLY A 121 8.90 11.75 0.70
CA GLY A 121 9.50 12.85 1.45
C GLY A 121 10.61 12.42 2.42
N SER A 122 10.92 11.10 2.50
CA SER A 122 11.95 10.54 3.38
C SER A 122 11.68 10.71 4.88
N ASP A 123 10.41 10.85 5.27
CA ASP A 123 10.00 10.84 6.67
C ASP A 123 9.58 9.43 7.09
N ALA A 124 10.51 8.69 7.69
CA ALA A 124 10.28 7.32 8.10
C ALA A 124 9.27 7.21 9.26
N ASP A 125 9.25 8.16 10.18
CA ASP A 125 8.35 8.15 11.32
C ASP A 125 6.90 8.40 10.88
N ALA A 126 6.70 9.40 10.03
CA ALA A 126 5.38 9.65 9.42
C ALA A 126 4.92 8.45 8.58
N ALA A 127 5.80 7.84 7.79
CA ALA A 127 5.47 6.67 6.97
C ALA A 127 5.02 5.48 7.84
N VAL A 128 5.71 5.20 8.94
CA VAL A 128 5.33 4.14 9.92
C VAL A 128 4.02 4.50 10.62
N HIS A 129 3.81 5.77 10.99
CA HIS A 129 2.54 6.21 11.57
C HIS A 129 1.36 5.97 10.64
N TYR A 130 1.45 6.37 9.36
CA TYR A 130 0.38 6.13 8.39
C TYR A 130 0.22 4.66 8.04
N LEU A 131 1.29 3.85 8.03
CA LEU A 131 1.21 2.39 7.97
C LEU A 131 0.34 1.84 9.09
N ALA A 132 0.62 2.22 10.34
CA ALA A 132 -0.16 1.77 11.50
C ALA A 132 -1.63 2.18 11.37
N ARG A 133 -1.93 3.42 10.95
CA ARG A 133 -3.31 3.87 10.71
C ARG A 133 -4.03 3.02 9.67
N MET A 134 -3.37 2.63 8.57
CA MET A 134 -3.97 1.76 7.56
C MET A 134 -4.26 0.36 8.12
N LEU A 135 -3.31 -0.23 8.85
CA LEU A 135 -3.47 -1.58 9.41
C LEU A 135 -4.55 -1.63 10.50
N GLU A 136 -4.56 -0.68 11.43
CA GLU A 136 -5.61 -0.54 12.46
C GLU A 136 -6.98 -0.22 11.83
N GLY A 137 -7.01 0.53 10.73
CA GLY A 137 -8.21 0.74 9.91
C GLY A 137 -8.68 -0.52 9.18
N GLY A 138 -7.95 -1.64 9.30
CA GLY A 138 -8.28 -2.93 8.70
C GLY A 138 -8.00 -2.97 7.19
N GLU A 139 -7.04 -2.18 6.69
CA GLU A 139 -6.59 -2.27 5.30
C GLU A 139 -5.93 -3.63 5.04
N ASP A 140 -6.12 -4.17 3.85
CA ASP A 140 -5.47 -5.40 3.44
C ASP A 140 -3.93 -5.23 3.43
N PRO A 141 -3.17 -5.98 4.23
CA PRO A 141 -1.71 -5.90 4.24
C PRO A 141 -1.08 -6.12 2.85
N ARG A 142 -1.73 -6.89 1.98
CA ARG A 142 -1.30 -7.12 0.59
C ARG A 142 -1.49 -5.87 -0.26
N PHE A 143 -2.56 -5.10 -0.02
CA PHE A 143 -2.74 -3.81 -0.68
C PHE A 143 -1.63 -2.85 -0.28
N VAL A 144 -1.32 -2.74 1.02
CA VAL A 144 -0.22 -1.91 1.53
C VAL A 144 1.11 -2.32 0.89
N ALA A 145 1.42 -3.62 0.84
CA ALA A 145 2.63 -4.14 0.21
C ALA A 145 2.73 -3.74 -1.27
N ARG A 146 1.64 -3.81 -2.04
CA ARG A 146 1.60 -3.33 -3.43
C ARG A 146 1.91 -1.84 -3.53
N ARG A 147 1.42 -1.01 -2.60
CA ARG A 147 1.72 0.43 -2.59
C ARG A 147 3.20 0.71 -2.33
N ILE A 148 3.84 -0.07 -1.45
CA ILE A 148 5.29 0.01 -1.19
C ILE A 148 6.09 -0.36 -2.46
N MET A 149 5.71 -1.44 -3.17
CA MET A 149 6.36 -1.85 -4.43
C MET A 149 6.27 -0.75 -5.50
N ILE A 150 5.12 -0.10 -5.64
CA ILE A 150 4.94 1.02 -6.57
C ILE A 150 5.85 2.18 -6.17
N ALA A 151 5.84 2.60 -4.89
CA ALA A 151 6.68 3.69 -4.39
C ALA A 151 8.18 3.39 -4.56
N ALA A 152 8.61 2.13 -4.36
CA ALA A 152 9.98 1.70 -4.59
C ALA A 152 10.42 1.90 -6.05
N SER A 153 9.53 1.68 -7.01
CA SER A 153 9.82 1.87 -8.44
C SER A 153 9.65 3.31 -8.90
N GLU A 154 8.64 4.01 -8.38
CA GLU A 154 8.25 5.36 -8.80
C GLU A 154 9.15 6.43 -8.19
N ASP A 155 9.41 6.36 -6.86
CA ASP A 155 10.05 7.43 -6.10
C ASP A 155 11.53 7.16 -5.79
N ILE A 156 11.95 5.88 -5.76
CA ILE A 156 13.33 5.47 -5.48
C ILE A 156 14.02 5.03 -6.77
N GLY A 157 13.38 4.16 -7.54
CA GLY A 157 13.84 3.72 -8.84
C GLY A 157 15.29 3.23 -8.82
N LEU A 158 16.09 3.78 -9.73
CA LEU A 158 17.50 3.42 -9.88
C LEU A 158 18.45 4.17 -8.94
N ALA A 159 17.95 5.09 -8.11
CA ALA A 159 18.76 5.68 -7.05
C ALA A 159 19.16 4.61 -6.01
N ASP A 160 18.27 3.62 -5.76
CA ASP A 160 18.56 2.40 -5.01
C ASP A 160 17.83 1.20 -5.62
N PRO A 161 18.49 0.41 -6.49
CA PRO A 161 17.88 -0.75 -7.13
C PRO A 161 17.42 -1.86 -6.16
N GLN A 162 17.90 -1.86 -4.92
CA GLN A 162 17.49 -2.83 -3.90
C GLN A 162 16.11 -2.54 -3.34
N ALA A 163 15.62 -1.30 -3.43
CA ALA A 163 14.33 -0.91 -2.87
C ALA A 163 13.18 -1.77 -3.42
N LEU A 164 13.14 -2.01 -4.73
CA LEU A 164 12.13 -2.89 -5.33
C LEU A 164 12.27 -4.34 -4.88
N GLN A 165 13.49 -4.84 -4.68
CA GLN A 165 13.76 -6.20 -4.19
C GLN A 165 13.25 -6.36 -2.75
N VAL A 166 13.55 -5.40 -1.87
CA VAL A 166 13.06 -5.36 -0.48
C VAL A 166 11.54 -5.32 -0.45
N ALA A 167 10.92 -4.43 -1.24
CA ALA A 167 9.47 -4.32 -1.32
C ALA A 167 8.81 -5.61 -1.85
N THR A 168 9.42 -6.27 -2.83
CA THR A 168 8.93 -7.55 -3.39
C THR A 168 9.05 -8.68 -2.37
N ALA A 169 10.20 -8.80 -1.69
CA ALA A 169 10.39 -9.79 -0.63
C ALA A 169 9.38 -9.57 0.51
N ALA A 170 9.13 -8.32 0.90
CA ALA A 170 8.12 -7.99 1.90
C ALA A 170 6.72 -8.43 1.44
N ALA A 171 6.33 -8.13 0.20
CA ALA A 171 5.02 -8.51 -0.34
C ALA A 171 4.80 -10.04 -0.34
N GLN A 172 5.82 -10.81 -0.72
CA GLN A 172 5.79 -12.27 -0.69
C GLN A 172 5.69 -12.81 0.75
N SER A 173 6.48 -12.25 1.67
CA SER A 173 6.47 -12.65 3.08
C SER A 173 5.15 -12.33 3.76
N VAL A 174 4.55 -11.17 3.51
CA VAL A 174 3.22 -10.77 4.01
C VAL A 174 2.15 -11.77 3.58
N ALA A 175 2.22 -12.27 2.33
CA ALA A 175 1.26 -13.24 1.82
C ALA A 175 1.37 -14.62 2.50
N LEU A 176 2.57 -14.98 2.99
CA LEU A 176 2.85 -16.26 3.64
C LEU A 176 2.59 -16.22 5.15
N VAL A 177 3.00 -15.13 5.81
CA VAL A 177 3.00 -15.02 7.27
C VAL A 177 1.64 -14.58 7.81
N GLY A 178 1.01 -13.58 7.15
CA GLY A 178 -0.26 -13.01 7.61
C GLY A 178 -0.12 -12.10 8.84
N MET A 179 -1.26 -11.58 9.32
CA MET A 179 -1.32 -10.76 10.54
C MET A 179 -1.35 -11.66 11.79
N PRO A 180 -0.82 -11.19 12.92
CA PRO A 180 -0.30 -9.85 13.18
C PRO A 180 1.16 -9.60 12.77
N GLU A 181 1.95 -10.62 12.46
CA GLU A 181 3.40 -10.50 12.23
C GLU A 181 3.73 -9.76 10.92
N ALA A 182 2.85 -9.79 9.93
CA ALA A 182 3.02 -9.05 8.66
C ALA A 182 3.30 -7.55 8.86
N ARG A 183 2.81 -6.94 9.97
CA ARG A 183 3.11 -5.53 10.30
C ARG A 183 4.59 -5.25 10.47
N ILE A 184 5.35 -6.22 10.98
CA ILE A 184 6.80 -6.09 11.21
C ILE A 184 7.53 -6.04 9.86
N ILE A 185 7.15 -6.94 8.95
CA ILE A 185 7.71 -7.04 7.59
C ILE A 185 7.42 -5.75 6.80
N LEU A 186 6.17 -5.26 6.87
CA LEU A 186 5.78 -4.01 6.22
C LEU A 186 6.54 -2.80 6.79
N SER A 187 6.69 -2.73 8.12
CA SER A 187 7.44 -1.64 8.77
C SER A 187 8.89 -1.61 8.32
N GLN A 188 9.57 -2.77 8.24
CA GLN A 188 10.94 -2.87 7.72
C GLN A 188 11.05 -2.32 6.30
N ALA A 189 10.15 -2.74 5.39
CA ALA A 189 10.16 -2.29 4.00
C ALA A 189 9.86 -0.79 3.87
N VAL A 190 8.92 -0.27 4.67
CA VAL A 190 8.57 1.15 4.71
C VAL A 190 9.74 2.00 5.16
N ILE A 191 10.40 1.64 6.25
CA ILE A 191 11.58 2.36 6.77
C ILE A 191 12.69 2.36 5.73
N TYR A 192 12.97 1.20 5.13
CA TYR A 192 13.97 1.08 4.07
C TYR A 192 13.66 2.04 2.91
N CYS A 193 12.44 1.99 2.37
CA CYS A 193 12.01 2.83 1.26
C CYS A 193 11.99 4.33 1.61
N ALA A 194 11.59 4.68 2.84
CA ALA A 194 11.60 6.07 3.30
C ALA A 194 13.01 6.64 3.37
N LEU A 195 14.00 5.86 3.82
CA LEU A 195 15.39 6.33 3.99
C LEU A 195 16.26 6.16 2.75
N ALA A 196 15.81 5.40 1.74
CA ALA A 196 16.52 5.25 0.47
C ALA A 196 16.64 6.58 -0.28
N PRO A 197 17.72 6.79 -1.06
CA PRO A 197 17.82 7.93 -1.96
C PRO A 197 16.67 7.91 -2.99
N LYS A 198 16.23 9.09 -3.41
CA LYS A 198 15.04 9.25 -4.27
C LYS A 198 15.40 9.61 -5.70
N SER A 199 14.75 8.94 -6.65
CA SER A 199 14.73 9.31 -8.08
C SER A 199 13.46 8.80 -8.74
N ASN A 200 12.79 9.67 -9.46
CA ASN A 200 11.65 9.32 -10.32
C ASN A 200 12.04 9.31 -11.81
N ALA A 201 13.33 9.27 -12.13
CA ALA A 201 13.80 9.39 -13.52
C ALA A 201 13.25 8.28 -14.42
N ALA A 202 13.14 7.04 -13.93
CA ALA A 202 12.54 5.93 -14.68
C ALA A 202 11.03 6.14 -14.94
N TYR A 203 10.29 6.62 -13.95
CA TYR A 203 8.87 6.97 -14.07
C TYR A 203 8.66 8.10 -15.10
N VAL A 204 9.46 9.15 -15.04
CA VAL A 204 9.40 10.27 -16.00
C VAL A 204 9.75 9.80 -17.41
N ALA A 205 10.76 8.92 -17.54
CA ALA A 205 11.21 8.40 -18.83
C ALA A 205 10.08 7.65 -19.56
N ILE A 206 9.42 6.69 -18.88
CA ILE A 206 8.34 5.93 -19.52
C ILE A 206 7.14 6.81 -19.85
N ASN A 207 6.80 7.78 -19.01
CA ASN A 207 5.68 8.69 -19.28
C ASN A 207 5.96 9.60 -20.49
N LYS A 208 7.18 10.12 -20.64
CA LYS A 208 7.59 10.88 -21.84
C LYS A 208 7.47 10.00 -23.09
N ALA A 209 7.96 8.76 -23.06
CA ALA A 209 7.89 7.84 -24.18
C ALA A 209 6.45 7.48 -24.56
N ILE A 210 5.59 7.18 -23.56
CA ILE A 210 4.16 6.91 -23.80
C ILE A 210 3.47 8.13 -24.41
N ALA A 211 3.78 9.34 -23.96
CA ALA A 211 3.22 10.56 -24.54
C ALA A 211 3.58 10.71 -26.01
N ASP A 212 4.84 10.54 -26.38
CA ASP A 212 5.28 10.61 -27.78
C ASP A 212 4.54 9.56 -28.65
N VAL A 213 4.42 8.32 -28.20
CA VAL A 213 3.68 7.27 -28.93
C VAL A 213 2.20 7.64 -29.09
N ARG A 214 1.55 8.16 -28.05
CA ARG A 214 0.14 8.58 -28.11
C ARG A 214 -0.08 9.77 -29.06
N TYR A 215 0.89 10.64 -29.20
CA TYR A 215 0.85 11.76 -30.17
C TYR A 215 1.26 11.35 -31.59
N GLY A 216 1.45 10.06 -31.87
CA GLY A 216 1.77 9.54 -33.19
C GLY A 216 3.26 9.63 -33.55
N LEU A 217 4.12 9.96 -32.59
CA LEU A 217 5.57 10.06 -32.80
C LEU A 217 6.26 8.69 -32.62
N SER A 218 5.65 7.60 -33.07
CA SER A 218 6.24 6.26 -32.93
C SER A 218 7.34 5.98 -33.96
N GLY A 219 7.25 6.55 -35.17
CA GLY A 219 8.21 6.32 -36.25
C GLY A 219 8.24 4.86 -36.73
N GLN A 220 8.98 4.61 -37.80
CA GLN A 220 9.25 3.25 -38.25
C GLN A 220 10.53 2.72 -37.59
N VAL A 221 10.52 1.42 -37.20
CA VAL A 221 11.73 0.77 -36.71
C VAL A 221 12.82 0.81 -37.80
N PRO A 222 14.06 1.23 -37.49
CA PRO A 222 15.16 1.23 -38.42
C PRO A 222 15.35 -0.13 -39.13
N ALA A 223 15.64 -0.14 -40.44
CA ALA A 223 15.66 -1.36 -41.24
C ALA A 223 16.61 -2.44 -40.69
N HIS A 224 17.80 -2.03 -40.23
CA HIS A 224 18.80 -2.93 -39.64
C HIS A 224 18.35 -3.58 -38.32
N LEU A 225 17.37 -3.00 -37.59
CA LEU A 225 16.83 -3.56 -36.35
C LEU A 225 15.59 -4.45 -36.57
N ARG A 226 15.08 -4.55 -37.82
CA ARG A 226 13.89 -5.37 -38.10
C ARG A 226 14.27 -6.83 -38.16
N ASP A 227 13.31 -7.71 -37.83
CA ASP A 227 13.50 -9.14 -37.89
C ASP A 227 13.86 -9.61 -39.30
N ALA A 228 14.96 -10.36 -39.44
CA ALA A 228 15.48 -10.90 -40.68
C ALA A 228 15.25 -12.40 -40.85
N HIS A 229 14.52 -13.07 -39.93
CA HIS A 229 14.39 -14.52 -39.90
C HIS A 229 13.27 -15.09 -40.78
N TYR A 230 12.58 -14.28 -41.60
CA TYR A 230 11.53 -14.75 -42.50
C TYR A 230 11.94 -14.63 -43.98
N ALA A 231 11.41 -15.52 -44.84
CA ALA A 231 11.88 -15.73 -46.21
C ALA A 231 11.88 -14.47 -47.13
N ALA A 232 11.04 -13.46 -46.86
CA ALA A 232 10.97 -12.22 -47.62
C ALA A 232 11.81 -11.08 -47.02
N ALA A 233 12.41 -11.26 -45.86
CA ALA A 233 13.11 -10.20 -45.12
C ALA A 233 14.30 -9.62 -45.93
N ALA A 234 15.09 -10.47 -46.57
CA ALA A 234 16.22 -10.06 -47.39
C ALA A 234 15.85 -9.15 -48.58
N ASN A 235 14.66 -9.39 -49.19
CA ASN A 235 14.17 -8.58 -50.31
C ASN A 235 13.70 -7.17 -49.84
N LEU A 236 13.46 -7.01 -48.53
CA LEU A 236 13.01 -5.77 -47.90
C LEU A 236 14.16 -5.03 -47.17
N GLY A 237 15.40 -5.55 -47.24
CA GLY A 237 16.56 -4.98 -46.53
C GLY A 237 16.43 -5.04 -45.00
N HIS A 238 15.65 -6.00 -44.48
CA HIS A 238 15.50 -6.14 -43.02
C HIS A 238 16.72 -6.82 -42.43
N GLY A 239 17.29 -6.23 -41.37
CA GLY A 239 18.50 -6.71 -40.69
C GLY A 239 19.80 -6.37 -41.43
N ASP A 240 19.71 -5.74 -42.61
CA ASP A 240 20.92 -5.33 -43.35
C ASP A 240 21.67 -4.22 -42.63
N GLY A 241 22.98 -4.42 -42.43
CA GLY A 241 23.82 -3.46 -41.73
C GLY A 241 23.71 -3.50 -40.20
N TYR A 242 23.02 -4.49 -39.59
CA TYR A 242 22.98 -4.62 -38.13
C TYR A 242 24.38 -4.98 -37.59
N ILE A 243 24.85 -4.21 -36.61
CA ILE A 243 26.10 -4.46 -35.89
C ILE A 243 25.77 -5.18 -34.58
N TYR A 244 26.31 -6.40 -34.41
CA TYR A 244 26.09 -7.18 -33.21
C TYR A 244 26.94 -6.64 -32.06
N ALA A 245 26.33 -6.05 -31.06
CA ALA A 245 27.01 -5.31 -30.00
C ALA A 245 28.03 -6.15 -29.21
N HIS A 246 27.85 -7.47 -29.11
CA HIS A 246 28.79 -8.33 -28.39
C HIS A 246 30.14 -8.51 -29.13
N ASP A 247 30.20 -8.19 -30.42
CA ASP A 247 31.45 -8.23 -31.21
C ASP A 247 32.22 -6.90 -31.08
N GLU A 248 31.61 -5.87 -30.54
CA GLU A 248 32.17 -4.53 -30.41
C GLU A 248 32.89 -4.32 -29.06
N PRO A 249 33.90 -3.45 -29.00
CA PRO A 249 34.57 -3.11 -27.75
C PRO A 249 33.61 -2.57 -26.70
N GLY A 250 33.65 -3.17 -25.52
CA GLY A 250 32.74 -2.79 -24.41
C GLY A 250 31.28 -3.18 -24.65
N HIS A 251 30.99 -4.01 -25.66
CA HIS A 251 29.65 -4.48 -26.03
C HIS A 251 28.69 -3.33 -26.34
N VAL A 252 29.17 -2.27 -26.96
CA VAL A 252 28.40 -1.11 -27.41
C VAL A 252 28.66 -0.87 -28.88
N ALA A 253 27.66 -1.05 -29.73
CA ALA A 253 27.75 -0.83 -31.15
C ALA A 253 27.35 0.62 -31.50
N ALA A 254 28.16 1.29 -32.31
CA ALA A 254 27.90 2.62 -32.84
C ALA A 254 26.85 2.52 -33.98
N GLN A 255 25.56 2.42 -33.62
CA GLN A 255 24.45 2.38 -34.56
C GLN A 255 23.24 3.08 -33.98
N GLN A 256 22.33 3.50 -34.86
CA GLN A 256 21.09 4.15 -34.46
C GLN A 256 20.08 3.11 -33.99
N TYR A 257 19.45 3.33 -32.82
CA TYR A 257 18.41 2.46 -32.27
C TYR A 257 17.00 3.08 -32.31
N LEU A 258 16.90 4.40 -32.16
CA LEU A 258 15.60 5.07 -32.25
C LEU A 258 15.20 5.28 -33.73
N PRO A 259 13.88 5.34 -34.03
CA PRO A 259 13.37 5.80 -35.31
C PRO A 259 13.93 7.18 -35.70
N ASP A 260 14.03 7.47 -37.00
CA ASP A 260 14.56 8.75 -37.48
C ASP A 260 13.83 9.97 -36.91
N THR A 261 12.51 9.87 -36.75
CA THR A 261 11.69 10.94 -36.16
C THR A 261 11.97 11.20 -34.68
N LEU A 262 12.68 10.29 -34.02
CA LEU A 262 12.96 10.32 -32.58
C LEU A 262 14.48 10.30 -32.28
N ARG A 263 15.32 10.49 -33.30
CA ARG A 263 16.77 10.32 -33.19
C ARG A 263 17.39 11.10 -32.03
N ASP A 264 16.96 12.36 -31.82
CA ASP A 264 17.49 13.25 -30.80
C ASP A 264 16.73 13.18 -29.46
N LYS A 265 15.76 12.27 -29.35
CA LYS A 265 14.96 12.17 -28.12
C LYS A 265 15.75 11.60 -26.97
N VAL A 266 15.57 12.22 -25.80
CA VAL A 266 16.12 11.78 -24.52
C VAL A 266 14.97 11.54 -23.57
N TYR A 267 14.71 10.29 -23.23
CA TYR A 267 13.68 9.90 -22.26
C TYR A 267 14.26 9.75 -20.86
N TYR A 268 15.35 9.03 -20.71
CA TYR A 268 15.98 8.76 -19.40
C TYR A 268 17.08 9.77 -19.11
N GLU A 269 16.89 10.53 -18.07
CA GLU A 269 17.81 11.52 -17.55
C GLU A 269 18.13 11.14 -16.08
N PRO A 270 19.25 10.44 -15.81
CA PRO A 270 19.61 9.99 -14.48
C PRO A 270 19.89 11.18 -13.56
N THR A 271 19.53 11.02 -12.30
CA THR A 271 19.86 11.98 -11.24
C THR A 271 21.30 11.76 -10.74
N GLN A 272 21.75 12.64 -9.83
CA GLN A 272 23.06 12.50 -9.17
C GLN A 272 22.94 11.83 -7.79
N TYR A 273 21.79 11.20 -7.47
CA TYR A 273 21.53 10.60 -6.18
C TYR A 273 21.72 9.08 -6.20
N GLY A 274 22.28 8.56 -5.10
CA GLY A 274 22.47 7.13 -4.92
C GLY A 274 23.22 6.46 -6.07
N PHE A 275 22.75 5.30 -6.49
CA PHE A 275 23.37 4.51 -7.58
C PHE A 275 23.22 5.17 -8.97
N GLU A 276 22.23 6.04 -9.16
CA GLU A 276 22.04 6.73 -10.45
C GLU A 276 23.23 7.61 -10.85
N ARG A 277 24.01 8.12 -9.90
CA ARG A 277 25.25 8.84 -10.21
C ARG A 277 26.21 7.97 -11.05
N THR A 278 26.37 6.71 -10.67
CA THR A 278 27.21 5.75 -11.42
C THR A 278 26.62 5.44 -12.80
N LEU A 279 25.28 5.36 -12.89
CA LEU A 279 24.59 5.18 -14.16
C LEU A 279 24.71 6.41 -15.06
N ALA A 280 24.69 7.61 -14.52
CA ALA A 280 24.90 8.85 -15.28
C ALA A 280 26.27 8.88 -15.95
N GLU A 281 27.34 8.57 -15.20
CA GLU A 281 28.70 8.50 -15.73
C GLU A 281 28.85 7.41 -16.82
N ARG A 282 28.24 6.25 -16.61
CA ARG A 282 28.23 5.17 -17.60
C ARG A 282 27.47 5.56 -18.85
N ARG A 283 26.31 6.20 -18.69
CA ARG A 283 25.45 6.63 -19.79
C ARG A 283 26.16 7.64 -20.71
N GLU A 284 26.89 8.60 -20.16
CA GLU A 284 27.64 9.56 -20.98
C GLU A 284 28.70 8.86 -21.85
N ARG A 285 29.46 7.93 -21.29
CA ARG A 285 30.45 7.14 -22.06
C ARG A 285 29.76 6.32 -23.15
N ILE A 286 28.61 5.74 -22.91
CA ILE A 286 27.84 5.00 -23.94
C ILE A 286 27.34 5.96 -25.02
N ARG A 287 26.82 7.14 -24.66
CA ARG A 287 26.36 8.14 -25.64
C ARG A 287 27.48 8.60 -26.56
N GLU A 288 28.67 8.80 -26.06
CA GLU A 288 29.85 9.15 -26.91
C GLU A 288 30.13 8.09 -27.96
N ILE A 289 29.93 6.81 -27.66
CA ILE A 289 30.11 5.72 -28.63
C ILE A 289 28.96 5.72 -29.64
N LEU A 290 27.71 5.80 -29.17
CA LEU A 290 26.53 5.79 -30.03
C LEU A 290 26.53 6.95 -31.02
N ASN A 291 26.95 8.14 -30.60
CA ASN A 291 26.99 9.33 -31.45
C ASN A 291 28.06 9.24 -32.57
N ARG A 292 29.00 8.29 -32.49
CA ARG A 292 29.96 8.03 -33.59
C ARG A 292 29.30 7.41 -34.83
N ALA A 293 28.11 6.87 -34.71
CA ALA A 293 27.32 6.39 -35.84
C ALA A 293 26.90 7.54 -36.79
N ASP A 294 26.95 8.77 -36.34
CA ASP A 294 26.55 9.97 -37.07
C ASP A 294 27.72 10.73 -37.71
N SER A 295 28.96 10.25 -37.49
CA SER A 295 30.19 10.84 -38.00
C SER A 295 30.72 10.08 -39.20
#